data_6e881786e116775d896fada5e54500c6
#
_entry.id   6e881786e116775d896fada5e54500c6
#
_cell.length_a   1.000
_cell.length_b   1.000
_cell.length_c   1.000
_cell.angle_alpha   90.00
_cell.angle_beta   90.00
_cell.angle_gamma   90.00
#
_symmetry.space_group_name_H-M   'P 1'
#
loop_
_entity.id
_entity.type
_entity.pdbx_description
1 polymer ?
#
loop_
_entity_poly.entity_id
_entity_poly.type
_entity_poly.pdbx_seq_one_letter_code
_entity_poly.pdbx_strand_id
1 'polypeptide(L)'
;FQYPEHQLFEETVYKDIAFGPKNMGFSDEEIDKRVRESAALVGLKEKHLTRSPFDLSGGQKRRVAIAGVLAMNPKVLILDEPTAGLDPKGRDEILATIKKLHEENKEMIIIFVSHSMEDVAKTAERVIVMNDGHVEMQGTVAEVFAQAEHLQKIGLNVPQVTLLTDKLRLAGYDLPEHIYTVKYAADAIKKLIGGGGNV
;
A
#
# COMPACT_ATOMS: atom_id res chain seq x y z
N PHE A 1 11.11 4.45 3.88
CA PHE A 1 11.95 4.92 2.73
C PHE A 1 11.08 5.72 1.78
N GLN A 2 11.32 7.04 1.63
CA GLN A 2 10.47 7.92 0.80
C GLN A 2 10.65 7.66 -0.72
N TYR A 3 11.79 7.18 -1.15
CA TYR A 3 12.09 6.74 -2.52
C TYR A 3 13.03 5.53 -2.43
N PRO A 4 12.50 4.35 -2.09
CA PRO A 4 13.34 3.18 -1.86
C PRO A 4 14.18 2.78 -3.06
N GLU A 5 13.73 3.13 -4.27
CA GLU A 5 14.48 2.91 -5.51
C GLU A 5 15.79 3.69 -5.61
N HIS A 6 16.00 4.75 -4.84
CA HIS A 6 17.25 5.49 -4.80
C HIS A 6 18.33 4.79 -3.94
N GLN A 7 17.97 3.73 -3.26
CA GLN A 7 18.89 2.96 -2.42
C GLN A 7 19.49 1.76 -3.15
N LEU A 8 19.11 1.53 -4.41
CA LEU A 8 19.68 0.48 -5.24
C LEU A 8 21.05 0.93 -5.74
N PHE A 9 22.07 0.10 -5.50
CA PHE A 9 23.47 0.45 -5.82
C PHE A 9 24.29 -0.71 -6.38
N GLU A 10 23.77 -1.93 -6.33
CA GLU A 10 24.47 -3.12 -6.77
C GLU A 10 24.36 -3.32 -8.30
N GLU A 11 25.25 -4.12 -8.87
CA GLU A 11 25.29 -4.42 -10.30
C GLU A 11 24.06 -5.20 -10.78
N THR A 12 23.49 -6.03 -9.90
CA THR A 12 22.33 -6.87 -10.22
C THR A 12 21.28 -6.80 -9.14
N VAL A 13 20.01 -6.99 -9.52
CA VAL A 13 18.89 -7.12 -8.60
C VAL A 13 19.14 -8.17 -7.53
N TYR A 14 19.72 -9.32 -7.92
CA TYR A 14 20.07 -10.37 -6.98
C TYR A 14 20.99 -9.86 -5.88
N LYS A 15 22.07 -9.15 -6.25
CA LYS A 15 23.05 -8.62 -5.29
C LYS A 15 22.44 -7.57 -4.38
N ASP A 16 21.56 -6.69 -4.90
CA ASP A 16 20.86 -5.70 -4.09
C ASP A 16 19.99 -6.37 -3.02
N ILE A 17 19.20 -7.38 -3.41
CA ILE A 17 18.35 -8.11 -2.45
C ILE A 17 19.20 -8.91 -1.46
N ALA A 18 20.30 -9.50 -1.91
CA ALA A 18 21.22 -10.30 -1.09
C ALA A 18 22.03 -9.49 -0.09
N PHE A 19 22.13 -8.17 -0.28
CA PHE A 19 23.02 -7.30 0.52
C PHE A 19 22.71 -7.37 2.03
N GLY A 20 21.42 -7.24 2.39
CA GLY A 20 21.00 -7.33 3.80
C GLY A 20 21.32 -8.68 4.42
N PRO A 21 20.84 -9.80 3.88
CA PRO A 21 21.14 -11.16 4.37
C PRO A 21 22.64 -11.45 4.46
N LYS A 22 23.44 -10.99 3.49
CA LYS A 22 24.90 -11.15 3.51
C LYS A 22 25.52 -10.45 4.70
N ASN A 23 25.13 -9.21 4.99
CA ASN A 23 25.62 -8.44 6.13
C ASN A 23 25.18 -9.04 7.48
N MET A 24 24.08 -9.81 7.49
CA MET A 24 23.61 -10.55 8.66
C MET A 24 24.39 -11.86 8.87
N GLY A 25 25.30 -12.25 7.95
CA GLY A 25 26.13 -13.42 8.07
C GLY A 25 25.46 -14.75 7.73
N PHE A 26 24.37 -14.74 6.95
CA PHE A 26 23.76 -15.97 6.47
C PHE A 26 24.65 -16.72 5.48
N SER A 27 24.48 -18.03 5.36
CA SER A 27 25.15 -18.85 4.36
C SER A 27 24.66 -18.52 2.95
N ASP A 28 25.48 -18.82 1.94
CA ASP A 28 25.14 -18.56 0.53
C ASP A 28 23.83 -19.28 0.13
N GLU A 29 23.58 -20.49 0.65
CA GLU A 29 22.34 -21.24 0.41
C GLU A 29 21.11 -20.49 0.99
N GLU A 30 21.23 -20.02 2.22
CA GLU A 30 20.15 -19.28 2.87
C GLU A 30 19.91 -17.93 2.21
N ILE A 31 20.98 -17.26 1.75
CA ILE A 31 20.88 -16.01 0.99
C ILE A 31 20.13 -16.23 -0.31
N ASP A 32 20.50 -17.25 -1.12
CA ASP A 32 19.82 -17.55 -2.38
C ASP A 32 18.34 -17.84 -2.18
N LYS A 33 18.01 -18.64 -1.19
CA LYS A 33 16.62 -18.94 -0.80
C LYS A 33 15.86 -17.66 -0.47
N ARG A 34 16.37 -16.82 0.42
CA ARG A 34 15.74 -15.56 0.85
C ARG A 34 15.55 -14.58 -0.29
N VAL A 35 16.53 -14.46 -1.17
CA VAL A 35 16.45 -13.60 -2.36
C VAL A 35 15.30 -14.03 -3.27
N ARG A 36 15.20 -15.33 -3.58
CA ARG A 36 14.15 -15.84 -4.46
C ARG A 36 12.76 -15.75 -3.85
N GLU A 37 12.64 -16.11 -2.58
CA GLU A 37 11.37 -16.00 -1.83
C GLU A 37 10.90 -14.55 -1.77
N SER A 38 11.78 -13.61 -1.39
CA SER A 38 11.43 -12.19 -1.32
C SER A 38 11.10 -11.59 -2.68
N ALA A 39 11.84 -11.95 -3.73
CA ALA A 39 11.55 -11.53 -5.09
C ALA A 39 10.18 -12.04 -5.56
N ALA A 40 9.84 -13.28 -5.26
CA ALA A 40 8.54 -13.87 -5.61
C ALA A 40 7.39 -13.18 -4.85
N LEU A 41 7.57 -12.89 -3.57
CA LEU A 41 6.57 -12.19 -2.73
C LEU A 41 6.18 -10.84 -3.33
N VAL A 42 7.14 -10.07 -3.83
CA VAL A 42 6.89 -8.77 -4.45
C VAL A 42 6.55 -8.86 -5.95
N GLY A 43 6.44 -10.05 -6.51
CA GLY A 43 6.07 -10.28 -7.92
C GLY A 43 7.19 -9.98 -8.93
N LEU A 44 8.45 -10.01 -8.53
CA LEU A 44 9.59 -9.98 -9.44
C LEU A 44 9.77 -11.36 -10.10
N LYS A 45 10.01 -11.36 -11.40
CA LYS A 45 10.28 -12.60 -12.14
C LYS A 45 11.75 -12.96 -12.03
N GLU A 46 12.09 -14.24 -12.07
CA GLU A 46 13.46 -14.77 -12.02
C GLU A 46 14.40 -14.05 -13.00
N LYS A 47 13.94 -13.81 -14.21
CA LYS A 47 14.71 -13.09 -15.25
C LYS A 47 15.13 -11.66 -14.85
N HIS A 48 14.54 -11.08 -13.81
CA HIS A 48 14.93 -9.76 -13.32
C HIS A 48 16.13 -9.83 -12.39
N LEU A 49 16.39 -10.95 -11.72
CA LEU A 49 17.45 -11.11 -10.74
C LEU A 49 18.85 -10.88 -11.31
N THR A 50 19.06 -11.24 -12.58
CA THR A 50 20.36 -11.08 -13.26
C THR A 50 20.51 -9.72 -13.96
N ARG A 51 19.47 -8.89 -13.97
CA ARG A 51 19.51 -7.57 -14.62
C ARG A 51 20.06 -6.52 -13.68
N SER A 52 20.59 -5.43 -14.26
CA SER A 52 20.89 -4.23 -13.49
C SER A 52 19.60 -3.62 -12.92
N PRO A 53 19.56 -3.22 -11.64
CA PRO A 53 18.43 -2.49 -11.10
C PRO A 53 18.13 -1.19 -11.85
N PHE A 54 19.16 -0.58 -12.45
CA PHE A 54 19.03 0.69 -13.17
C PHE A 54 18.23 0.55 -14.49
N ASP A 55 18.16 -0.66 -15.06
CA ASP A 55 17.40 -0.98 -16.27
C ASP A 55 15.91 -1.28 -16.00
N LEU A 56 15.48 -1.19 -14.76
CA LEU A 56 14.11 -1.49 -14.35
C LEU A 56 13.22 -0.23 -14.36
N SER A 57 11.90 -0.44 -14.50
CA SER A 57 10.92 0.64 -14.29
C SER A 57 10.89 1.07 -12.82
N GLY A 58 10.42 2.28 -12.52
CA GLY A 58 10.31 2.80 -11.15
C GLY A 58 9.56 1.84 -10.21
N GLY A 59 8.42 1.29 -10.65
CA GLY A 59 7.69 0.31 -9.87
C GLY A 59 8.46 -1.00 -9.64
N GLN A 60 9.25 -1.45 -10.62
CA GLN A 60 10.11 -2.63 -10.45
C GLN A 60 11.26 -2.34 -9.49
N LYS A 61 11.92 -1.18 -9.60
CA LYS A 61 12.97 -0.73 -8.66
C LYS A 61 12.45 -0.72 -7.23
N ARG A 62 11.25 -0.17 -7.03
CA ARG A 62 10.59 -0.13 -5.71
C ARG A 62 10.34 -1.53 -5.14
N ARG A 63 9.94 -2.48 -5.99
CA ARG A 63 9.79 -3.89 -5.57
C ARG A 63 11.12 -4.51 -5.19
N VAL A 64 12.21 -4.20 -5.90
CA VAL A 64 13.56 -4.67 -5.54
C VAL A 64 13.94 -4.17 -4.16
N ALA A 65 13.75 -2.87 -3.88
CA ALA A 65 14.06 -2.31 -2.58
C ALA A 65 13.22 -2.92 -1.44
N ILE A 66 11.92 -3.14 -1.66
CA ILE A 66 11.06 -3.84 -0.69
C ILE A 66 11.53 -5.28 -0.49
N ALA A 67 11.88 -6.00 -1.57
CA ALA A 67 12.41 -7.37 -1.49
C ALA A 67 13.72 -7.44 -0.68
N GLY A 68 14.61 -6.46 -0.84
CA GLY A 68 15.85 -6.38 -0.06
C GLY A 68 15.61 -6.28 1.45
N VAL A 69 14.58 -5.54 1.86
CA VAL A 69 14.18 -5.48 3.27
C VAL A 69 13.52 -6.77 3.72
N LEU A 70 12.62 -7.34 2.91
CA LEU A 70 11.92 -8.60 3.21
C LEU A 70 12.87 -9.78 3.35
N ALA A 71 13.97 -9.81 2.56
CA ALA A 71 14.98 -10.86 2.63
C ALA A 71 15.65 -10.95 4.02
N MET A 72 15.61 -9.88 4.81
CA MET A 72 16.07 -9.87 6.20
C MET A 72 15.03 -10.44 7.18
N ASN A 73 13.84 -10.80 6.72
CA ASN A 73 12.72 -11.31 7.52
C ASN A 73 12.36 -10.40 8.71
N PRO A 74 11.98 -9.13 8.46
CA PRO A 74 11.68 -8.19 9.53
C PRO A 74 10.34 -8.54 10.21
N LYS A 75 10.24 -8.29 11.53
CA LYS A 75 8.97 -8.34 12.27
C LYS A 75 8.09 -7.13 12.01
N VAL A 76 8.72 -5.99 11.69
CA VAL A 76 8.04 -4.73 11.38
C VAL A 76 8.58 -4.16 10.08
N LEU A 77 7.70 -3.94 9.12
CA LEU A 77 8.02 -3.29 7.84
C LEU A 77 7.42 -1.89 7.84
N ILE A 78 8.26 -0.87 7.72
CA ILE A 78 7.81 0.54 7.63
C ILE A 78 8.05 1.04 6.21
N LEU A 79 6.99 1.45 5.55
CA LEU A 79 6.98 1.99 4.20
C LEU A 79 6.52 3.45 4.24
N ASP A 80 7.39 4.36 3.84
CA ASP A 80 7.10 5.78 3.79
C ASP A 80 6.80 6.19 2.35
N GLU A 81 5.57 6.65 2.09
CA GLU A 81 5.05 7.03 0.78
C GLU A 81 5.31 5.98 -0.32
N PRO A 82 4.95 4.68 -0.11
CA PRO A 82 5.36 3.60 -1.02
C PRO A 82 4.78 3.71 -2.43
N THR A 83 3.80 4.59 -2.66
CA THR A 83 3.14 4.80 -3.95
C THR A 83 3.49 6.14 -4.60
N ALA A 84 4.27 7.01 -3.94
CA ALA A 84 4.63 8.31 -4.46
C ALA A 84 5.38 8.23 -5.80
N GLY A 85 5.00 9.07 -6.76
CA GLY A 85 5.66 9.14 -8.08
C GLY A 85 5.39 7.95 -9.02
N LEU A 86 4.53 7.01 -8.65
CA LEU A 86 4.12 5.92 -9.53
C LEU A 86 2.89 6.30 -10.36
N ASP A 87 2.82 5.74 -11.55
CA ASP A 87 1.61 5.76 -12.36
C ASP A 87 0.47 4.96 -11.68
N PRO A 88 -0.80 5.15 -12.05
CA PRO A 88 -1.93 4.49 -11.39
C PRO A 88 -1.79 2.96 -11.34
N LYS A 89 -1.25 2.34 -12.39
CA LYS A 89 -1.06 0.90 -12.45
C LYS A 89 0.03 0.44 -11.47
N GLY A 90 1.18 1.11 -11.46
CA GLY A 90 2.28 0.81 -10.54
C GLY A 90 1.87 1.00 -9.07
N ARG A 91 1.05 2.04 -8.80
CA ARG A 91 0.47 2.29 -7.49
C ARG A 91 -0.41 1.13 -7.03
N ASP A 92 -1.40 0.72 -7.84
CA ASP A 92 -2.28 -0.39 -7.50
C ASP A 92 -1.51 -1.71 -7.32
N GLU A 93 -0.47 -1.94 -8.12
CA GLU A 93 0.39 -3.13 -8.00
C GLU A 93 1.20 -3.13 -6.69
N ILE A 94 1.70 -1.99 -6.21
CA ILE A 94 2.41 -1.90 -4.93
C ILE A 94 1.44 -2.10 -3.77
N LEU A 95 0.25 -1.47 -3.78
CA LEU A 95 -0.76 -1.66 -2.74
C LEU A 95 -1.23 -3.11 -2.66
N ALA A 96 -1.44 -3.77 -3.81
CA ALA A 96 -1.76 -5.20 -3.86
C ALA A 96 -0.63 -6.06 -3.28
N THR A 97 0.63 -5.69 -3.53
CA THR A 97 1.80 -6.37 -2.95
C THR A 97 1.83 -6.23 -1.42
N ILE A 98 1.62 -5.02 -0.89
CA ILE A 98 1.57 -4.77 0.56
C ILE A 98 0.46 -5.61 1.22
N LYS A 99 -0.73 -5.63 0.60
CA LYS A 99 -1.86 -6.41 1.11
C LYS A 99 -1.58 -7.91 1.11
N LYS A 100 -1.03 -8.42 0.02
CA LYS A 100 -0.61 -9.82 -0.09
C LYS A 100 0.42 -10.19 0.98
N LEU A 101 1.44 -9.35 1.20
CA LEU A 101 2.44 -9.57 2.23
C LEU A 101 1.81 -9.71 3.63
N HIS A 102 0.84 -8.86 3.96
CA HIS A 102 0.12 -8.94 5.23
C HIS A 102 -0.76 -10.20 5.33
N GLU A 103 -1.39 -10.61 4.24
CA GLU A 103 -2.22 -11.81 4.19
C GLU A 103 -1.38 -13.10 4.36
N GLU A 104 -0.20 -13.16 3.75
CA GLU A 104 0.70 -14.31 3.77
C GLU A 104 1.56 -14.38 5.05
N ASN A 105 1.78 -13.25 5.72
CA ASN A 105 2.61 -13.18 6.94
C ASN A 105 1.89 -12.39 8.05
N LYS A 106 1.00 -13.07 8.75
CA LYS A 106 0.16 -12.48 9.82
C LYS A 106 0.93 -12.01 11.04
N GLU A 107 2.15 -12.48 11.24
CA GLU A 107 3.01 -12.03 12.35
C GLU A 107 3.75 -10.73 12.03
N MET A 108 3.83 -10.36 10.75
CA MET A 108 4.50 -9.13 10.34
C MET A 108 3.58 -7.93 10.53
N ILE A 109 4.06 -6.93 11.24
CA ILE A 109 3.42 -5.63 11.32
C ILE A 109 3.86 -4.79 10.13
N ILE A 110 2.91 -4.32 9.32
CA ILE A 110 3.19 -3.41 8.22
C ILE A 110 2.65 -2.02 8.58
N ILE A 111 3.54 -1.05 8.64
CA ILE A 111 3.20 0.37 8.82
C ILE A 111 3.50 1.07 7.51
N PHE A 112 2.50 1.68 6.89
CA PHE A 112 2.77 2.54 5.75
C PHE A 112 2.27 3.96 6.01
N VAL A 113 3.13 4.92 5.71
CA VAL A 113 2.82 6.34 5.81
C VAL A 113 2.36 6.81 4.43
N SER A 114 1.23 7.50 4.38
CA SER A 114 0.70 8.05 3.13
C SER A 114 -0.16 9.28 3.40
N HIS A 115 -0.10 10.24 2.50
CA HIS A 115 -1.04 11.36 2.42
C HIS A 115 -2.24 11.06 1.53
N SER A 116 -2.27 9.90 0.88
CA SER A 116 -3.37 9.44 0.03
C SER A 116 -4.43 8.71 0.84
N MET A 117 -5.53 9.38 1.11
CA MET A 117 -6.66 8.78 1.81
C MET A 117 -7.27 7.58 1.07
N GLU A 118 -7.16 7.57 -0.27
CA GLU A 118 -7.61 6.44 -1.08
C GLU A 118 -6.74 5.21 -0.91
N ASP A 119 -5.41 5.36 -0.78
CA ASP A 119 -4.50 4.25 -0.49
C ASP A 119 -4.73 3.69 0.90
N VAL A 120 -4.89 4.59 1.88
CA VAL A 120 -5.24 4.22 3.25
C VAL A 120 -6.54 3.44 3.27
N ALA A 121 -7.60 3.94 2.62
CA ALA A 121 -8.91 3.28 2.56
C ALA A 121 -8.88 1.88 1.92
N LYS A 122 -8.00 1.69 0.92
CA LYS A 122 -7.88 0.41 0.20
C LYS A 122 -7.08 -0.64 0.96
N THR A 123 -6.15 -0.22 1.82
CA THR A 123 -5.06 -1.09 2.28
C THR A 123 -4.97 -1.21 3.79
N ALA A 124 -5.26 -0.15 4.55
CA ALA A 124 -5.11 -0.14 5.99
C ALA A 124 -6.27 -0.82 6.71
N GLU A 125 -5.96 -1.51 7.81
CA GLU A 125 -6.96 -2.00 8.78
C GLU A 125 -7.18 -0.97 9.89
N ARG A 126 -6.09 -0.32 10.31
CA ARG A 126 -6.08 0.73 11.33
C ARG A 126 -5.35 1.95 10.83
N VAL A 127 -5.77 3.10 11.31
CA VAL A 127 -5.21 4.41 10.95
C VAL A 127 -4.77 5.14 12.21
N ILE A 128 -3.62 5.77 12.13
CA ILE A 128 -3.14 6.75 13.11
C ILE A 128 -2.98 8.06 12.35
N VAL A 129 -3.72 9.08 12.76
CA VAL A 129 -3.62 10.44 12.20
C VAL A 129 -2.66 11.24 13.04
N MET A 130 -1.63 11.76 12.39
CA MET A 130 -0.64 12.65 13.01
C MET A 130 -0.92 14.10 12.61
N ASN A 131 -0.92 15.02 13.58
CA ASN A 131 -1.04 16.44 13.36
C ASN A 131 -0.09 17.18 14.31
N ASP A 132 0.72 18.11 13.82
CA ASP A 132 1.67 18.92 14.60
C ASP A 132 2.54 18.10 15.57
N GLY A 133 2.99 16.91 15.12
CA GLY A 133 3.85 16.00 15.91
C GLY A 133 3.12 15.21 17.01
N HIS A 134 1.79 15.24 17.03
CA HIS A 134 0.95 14.51 18.00
C HIS A 134 0.05 13.51 17.29
N VAL A 135 -0.38 12.48 18.02
CA VAL A 135 -1.46 11.60 17.58
C VAL A 135 -2.79 12.34 17.78
N GLU A 136 -3.40 12.76 16.70
CA GLU A 136 -4.69 13.45 16.69
C GLU A 136 -5.85 12.49 16.92
N MET A 137 -5.84 11.38 16.22
CA MET A 137 -6.82 10.31 16.37
C MET A 137 -6.24 8.97 15.89
N GLN A 138 -6.86 7.88 16.34
CA GLN A 138 -6.54 6.53 15.87
C GLN A 138 -7.78 5.65 15.92
N GLY A 139 -7.84 4.66 15.02
CA GLY A 139 -8.97 3.74 14.96
C GLY A 139 -8.93 2.88 13.71
N THR A 140 -10.03 2.21 13.42
CA THR A 140 -10.26 1.59 12.11
C THR A 140 -10.44 2.67 11.04
N VAL A 141 -10.30 2.28 9.78
CA VAL A 141 -10.55 3.19 8.64
C VAL A 141 -11.94 3.82 8.74
N ALA A 142 -12.97 3.05 9.14
CA ALA A 142 -14.33 3.53 9.29
C ALA A 142 -14.45 4.58 10.41
N GLU A 143 -13.88 4.32 11.59
CA GLU A 143 -13.93 5.23 12.73
C GLU A 143 -13.24 6.56 12.46
N VAL A 144 -12.10 6.53 11.76
CA VAL A 144 -11.34 7.74 11.43
C VAL A 144 -12.04 8.54 10.32
N PHE A 145 -12.48 7.91 9.25
CA PHE A 145 -13.12 8.62 8.13
C PHE A 145 -14.55 9.09 8.43
N ALA A 146 -15.22 8.50 9.44
CA ALA A 146 -16.48 9.05 9.95
C ALA A 146 -16.31 10.46 10.53
N GLN A 147 -15.08 10.87 10.88
CA GLN A 147 -14.75 12.21 11.39
C GLN A 147 -14.30 13.18 10.28
N ALA A 148 -14.95 13.13 9.11
CA ALA A 148 -14.57 13.88 7.93
C ALA A 148 -14.42 15.40 8.18
N GLU A 149 -15.32 16.01 8.94
CA GLU A 149 -15.26 17.44 9.28
C GLU A 149 -14.01 17.79 10.11
N HIS A 150 -13.65 16.92 11.06
CA HIS A 150 -12.46 17.10 11.87
C HIS A 150 -11.18 16.93 11.04
N LEU A 151 -11.12 15.90 10.20
CA LEU A 151 -10.01 15.71 9.26
C LEU A 151 -9.81 16.93 8.36
N GLN A 152 -10.89 17.50 7.82
CA GLN A 152 -10.82 18.70 6.98
C GLN A 152 -10.30 19.93 7.76
N LYS A 153 -10.68 20.11 9.03
CA LYS A 153 -10.19 21.20 9.87
C LYS A 153 -8.67 21.17 10.08
N ILE A 154 -8.09 19.97 10.13
CA ILE A 154 -6.63 19.77 10.27
C ILE A 154 -5.91 19.64 8.93
N GLY A 155 -6.59 19.97 7.81
CA GLY A 155 -6.00 19.97 6.46
C GLY A 155 -5.94 18.60 5.77
N LEU A 156 -6.55 17.56 6.34
CA LEU A 156 -6.70 16.25 5.73
C LEU A 156 -8.07 16.11 5.07
N ASN A 157 -8.17 15.26 4.07
CA ASN A 157 -9.44 14.95 3.41
C ASN A 157 -9.83 13.49 3.67
N VAL A 158 -11.09 13.16 3.43
CA VAL A 158 -11.54 11.79 3.22
C VAL A 158 -11.51 11.47 1.72
N PRO A 159 -11.57 10.20 1.31
CA PRO A 159 -11.65 9.86 -0.11
C PRO A 159 -12.78 10.64 -0.82
N GLN A 160 -12.51 11.16 -2.02
CA GLN A 160 -13.50 11.96 -2.77
C GLN A 160 -14.81 11.21 -3.01
N VAL A 161 -14.71 9.90 -3.18
CA VAL A 161 -15.88 9.03 -3.36
C VAL A 161 -16.77 9.02 -2.11
N THR A 162 -16.20 9.14 -0.91
CA THR A 162 -16.95 9.24 0.34
C THR A 162 -17.79 10.51 0.35
N LEU A 163 -17.17 11.65 0.03
CA LEU A 163 -17.89 12.94 -0.05
C LEU A 163 -19.03 12.91 -1.09
N LEU A 164 -18.82 12.23 -2.22
CA LEU A 164 -19.84 12.06 -3.25
C LEU A 164 -21.03 11.23 -2.73
N THR A 165 -20.74 10.08 -2.14
CA THR A 165 -21.80 9.17 -1.64
C THR A 165 -22.55 9.75 -0.47
N ASP A 166 -21.89 10.51 0.41
CA ASP A 166 -22.57 11.23 1.50
C ASP A 166 -23.51 12.33 0.96
N LYS A 167 -23.10 13.09 -0.06
CA LYS A 167 -23.97 14.05 -0.73
C LYS A 167 -25.20 13.38 -1.39
N LEU A 168 -25.02 12.23 -2.00
CA LEU A 168 -26.13 11.45 -2.57
C LEU A 168 -27.09 10.95 -1.49
N ARG A 169 -26.57 10.50 -0.34
CA ARG A 169 -27.41 10.11 0.81
C ARG A 169 -28.22 11.29 1.34
N LEU A 170 -27.58 12.45 1.50
CA LEU A 170 -28.27 13.69 1.89
C LEU A 170 -29.35 14.13 0.88
N ALA A 171 -29.17 13.79 -0.39
CA ALA A 171 -30.17 14.02 -1.45
C ALA A 171 -31.31 12.96 -1.47
N GLY A 172 -31.30 12.00 -0.52
CA GLY A 172 -32.37 11.01 -0.35
C GLY A 172 -32.13 9.68 -1.07
N TYR A 173 -30.95 9.45 -1.66
CA TYR A 173 -30.62 8.16 -2.25
C TYR A 173 -30.22 7.14 -1.17
N ASP A 174 -30.78 5.92 -1.26
CA ASP A 174 -30.48 4.81 -0.34
C ASP A 174 -29.15 4.17 -0.69
N LEU A 175 -28.06 4.73 -0.15
CA LEU A 175 -26.71 4.23 -0.29
C LEU A 175 -26.15 3.80 1.06
N PRO A 176 -25.33 2.73 1.11
CA PRO A 176 -24.65 2.33 2.34
C PRO A 176 -23.81 3.46 2.94
N GLU A 177 -23.63 3.42 4.24
CA GLU A 177 -22.63 4.22 4.94
C GLU A 177 -21.22 3.68 4.69
N HIS A 178 -20.20 4.51 4.98
CA HIS A 178 -18.81 4.07 4.98
C HIS A 178 -18.29 3.57 3.61
N ILE A 179 -18.65 4.27 2.54
CA ILE A 179 -18.11 4.02 1.20
C ILE A 179 -16.80 4.80 1.02
N TYR A 180 -15.67 4.08 1.02
CA TYR A 180 -14.33 4.69 0.95
C TYR A 180 -13.58 4.35 -0.34
N THR A 181 -14.11 3.48 -1.20
CA THR A 181 -13.47 3.09 -2.44
C THR A 181 -14.39 3.28 -3.65
N VAL A 182 -13.80 3.69 -4.79
CA VAL A 182 -14.56 3.88 -6.05
C VAL A 182 -15.28 2.60 -6.47
N LYS A 183 -14.65 1.43 -6.29
CA LYS A 183 -15.26 0.14 -6.63
C LYS A 183 -16.55 -0.08 -5.82
N TYR A 184 -16.49 0.11 -4.51
CA TYR A 184 -17.67 -0.09 -3.65
C TYR A 184 -18.77 0.91 -3.97
N ALA A 185 -18.43 2.18 -4.22
CA ALA A 185 -19.41 3.19 -4.66
C ALA A 185 -20.08 2.80 -5.98
N ALA A 186 -19.29 2.39 -6.97
CA ALA A 186 -19.82 1.98 -8.26
C ALA A 186 -20.78 0.78 -8.14
N ASP A 187 -20.44 -0.20 -7.31
CA ASP A 187 -21.28 -1.38 -7.09
C ASP A 187 -22.58 -0.99 -6.33
N ALA A 188 -22.50 -0.09 -5.35
CA ALA A 188 -23.67 0.40 -4.62
C ALA A 188 -24.60 1.23 -5.53
N ILE A 189 -24.05 2.14 -6.33
CA ILE A 189 -24.83 2.95 -7.28
C ILE A 189 -25.47 2.07 -8.37
N LYS A 190 -24.76 1.08 -8.91
CA LYS A 190 -25.33 0.13 -9.89
C LYS A 190 -26.52 -0.64 -9.31
N LYS A 191 -26.44 -1.07 -8.05
CA LYS A 191 -27.56 -1.74 -7.36
C LYS A 191 -28.76 -0.79 -7.22
N LEU A 192 -28.52 0.47 -6.87
CA LEU A 192 -29.56 1.49 -6.76
C LEU A 192 -30.26 1.72 -8.10
N ILE A 193 -29.52 1.84 -9.20
CA ILE A 193 -30.07 2.08 -10.55
C ILE A 193 -30.70 0.81 -11.12
N GLY A 194 -30.07 -0.36 -10.93
CA GLY A 194 -30.57 -1.65 -11.42
C GLY A 194 -31.75 -2.21 -10.64
N GLY A 195 -31.97 -1.81 -9.40
CA GLY A 195 -33.16 -2.15 -8.60
C GLY A 195 -34.41 -1.31 -8.92
N GLY A 196 -34.25 -0.23 -9.73
CA GLY A 196 -35.39 0.62 -10.19
C GLY A 196 -36.11 0.14 -11.44
N GLY A 197 -35.86 -1.07 -11.90
CA GLY A 197 -36.45 -1.64 -13.13
C GLY A 197 -37.62 -2.60 -12.87
N ASN A 198 -38.58 -2.20 -12.02
CA ASN A 198 -39.89 -2.80 -11.97
C ASN A 198 -40.91 -1.74 -11.48
N VAL A 199 -41.37 -0.91 -12.38
CA VAL A 199 -42.67 -0.28 -12.33
C VAL A 199 -43.30 -0.40 -13.71
#